data_b697d435247892fc1277429890395f18
#
_entry.id   b697d435247892fc1277429890395f18
#
_cell.length_a   1.000
_cell.length_b   1.000
_cell.length_c   1.000
_cell.angle_alpha   90.00
_cell.angle_beta   90.00
_cell.angle_gamma   90.00
#
_symmetry.space_group_name_H-M   'P 1'
#
loop_
_entity.id
_entity.type
_entity.pdbx_description
1 polymer ?
#
loop_
_entity_poly.entity_id
_entity_poly.type
_entity_poly.pdbx_seq_one_letter_code
_entity_poly.pdbx_strand_id
1 'polypeptide(L)'
;MDIRSYMASPGEGPLDNLKPDGGLCGIFRTMGCIGDSLSSGEFEELDADGVKHYHDYYEYSWGQYIARAAGIKVYNFSKGGMTAKRYCEEFAESRGFWNPELACQAYTIALACNDVNHIELGSADDIDVSDWHNNKPTFAGYYGQIIMRYKEIQPKARFFLLTLPHGFNSKNADKVSPASQIIRDVADKFEWTYVVDLERYLPPVDDDFRRRFYLGGHLNAAG
;
A
#
# COMPACT_ATOMS: atom_id res chain seq x y z
N MET A 1 -3.44 4.64 16.18
CA MET A 1 -4.45 5.71 16.30
C MET A 1 -5.77 5.15 15.75
N ASP A 2 -6.87 5.24 16.49
CA ASP A 2 -8.16 4.72 16.03
C ASP A 2 -8.80 5.71 15.03
N ILE A 3 -9.01 5.29 13.79
CA ILE A 3 -9.63 6.12 12.75
C ILE A 3 -11.03 6.63 13.15
N ARG A 4 -11.73 5.88 14.00
CA ARG A 4 -13.05 6.28 14.52
C ARG A 4 -13.04 7.60 15.28
N SER A 5 -11.88 8.02 15.80
CA SER A 5 -11.75 9.34 16.46
C SER A 5 -11.90 10.52 15.51
N TYR A 6 -11.82 10.28 14.20
CA TYR A 6 -11.96 11.30 13.15
C TYR A 6 -13.31 11.23 12.42
N MET A 7 -14.21 10.33 12.82
CA MET A 7 -15.52 10.18 12.19
C MET A 7 -16.50 11.20 12.74
N ALA A 8 -17.36 11.71 11.87
CA ALA A 8 -18.30 12.80 12.22
C ALA A 8 -19.44 12.34 13.14
N SER A 9 -19.76 11.05 13.15
CA SER A 9 -20.88 10.51 13.92
C SER A 9 -20.51 9.21 14.63
N PRO A 10 -21.01 8.98 15.86
CA PRO A 10 -20.84 7.70 16.54
C PRO A 10 -21.45 6.56 15.72
N GLY A 11 -20.67 5.52 15.47
CA GLY A 11 -21.08 4.36 14.69
C GLY A 11 -20.93 4.48 13.17
N GLU A 12 -20.49 5.66 12.66
CA GLU A 12 -20.15 5.82 11.25
C GLU A 12 -18.92 4.98 10.90
N GLY A 13 -19.00 4.18 9.83
CA GLY A 13 -17.88 3.44 9.27
C GLY A 13 -17.10 4.27 8.23
N PRO A 14 -15.86 3.89 7.90
CA PRO A 14 -15.03 4.63 6.94
C PRO A 14 -15.65 4.80 5.55
N LEU A 15 -16.59 3.93 5.17
CA LEU A 15 -17.24 3.94 3.86
C LEU A 15 -18.64 4.56 3.86
N ASP A 16 -19.16 4.97 5.03
CA ASP A 16 -20.55 5.47 5.13
C ASP A 16 -20.70 6.90 4.60
N ASN A 17 -19.62 7.67 4.61
CA ASN A 17 -19.65 9.07 4.19
C ASN A 17 -18.41 9.44 3.37
N LEU A 18 -18.28 8.83 2.21
CA LEU A 18 -17.14 9.07 1.30
C LEU A 18 -17.14 10.51 0.78
N LYS A 19 -15.98 11.15 0.83
CA LYS A 19 -15.78 12.50 0.30
C LYS A 19 -15.16 12.44 -1.10
N PRO A 20 -15.84 12.91 -2.14
CA PRO A 20 -15.30 12.88 -3.51
C PRO A 20 -14.23 13.95 -3.78
N ASP A 21 -14.01 14.86 -2.83
CA ASP A 21 -13.04 15.97 -2.92
C ASP A 21 -11.63 15.62 -2.44
N GLY A 22 -11.34 14.33 -2.22
CA GLY A 22 -10.06 13.85 -1.71
C GLY A 22 -9.88 14.01 -0.19
N GLY A 23 -10.83 14.58 0.52
CA GLY A 23 -10.86 14.68 1.97
C GLY A 23 -9.56 15.26 2.55
N LEU A 24 -9.04 14.63 3.61
CA LEU A 24 -7.81 15.07 4.28
C LEU A 24 -6.53 14.92 3.45
N CYS A 25 -6.55 14.20 2.31
CA CYS A 25 -5.37 14.10 1.44
C CYS A 25 -4.94 15.47 0.89
N GLY A 26 -5.86 16.41 0.75
CA GLY A 26 -5.59 17.78 0.26
C GLY A 26 -4.67 18.62 1.15
N ILE A 27 -4.35 18.19 2.37
CA ILE A 27 -3.35 18.86 3.22
C ILE A 27 -1.91 18.66 2.71
N PHE A 28 -1.68 17.62 1.89
CA PHE A 28 -0.39 17.35 1.28
C PHE A 28 -0.27 18.00 -0.10
N ARG A 29 0.96 18.27 -0.54
CA ARG A 29 1.26 18.70 -1.91
C ARG A 29 1.81 17.56 -2.75
N THR A 30 2.53 16.64 -2.11
CA THR A 30 3.15 15.49 -2.76
C THR A 30 2.91 14.22 -1.96
N MET A 31 2.62 13.12 -2.67
CA MET A 31 2.47 11.79 -2.10
C MET A 31 3.20 10.76 -2.96
N GLY A 32 3.85 9.77 -2.35
CA GLY A 32 4.44 8.63 -3.03
C GLY A 32 3.61 7.37 -2.77
N CYS A 33 3.20 6.67 -3.83
CA CYS A 33 2.51 5.39 -3.71
C CYS A 33 3.50 4.24 -3.90
N ILE A 34 3.87 3.59 -2.80
CA ILE A 34 4.73 2.41 -2.75
C ILE A 34 3.82 1.19 -2.70
N GLY A 35 3.98 0.27 -3.66
CA GLY A 35 3.12 -0.91 -3.68
C GLY A 35 3.42 -1.86 -4.83
N ASP A 36 2.52 -2.79 -5.00
CA ASP A 36 2.54 -3.80 -6.04
C ASP A 36 1.56 -3.47 -7.19
N SER A 37 1.04 -4.50 -7.86
CA SER A 37 0.08 -4.38 -8.96
C SER A 37 -1.19 -3.61 -8.59
N LEU A 38 -1.65 -3.72 -7.34
CA LEU A 38 -2.84 -3.02 -6.86
C LEU A 38 -2.63 -1.50 -6.78
N SER A 39 -1.39 -1.05 -6.66
CA SER A 39 -1.03 0.37 -6.61
C SER A 39 -0.54 0.92 -7.94
N SER A 40 0.07 0.07 -8.79
CA SER A 40 0.56 0.49 -10.12
C SER A 40 -0.56 0.68 -11.15
N GLY A 41 -1.80 0.25 -10.82
CA GLY A 41 -2.91 0.24 -11.77
C GLY A 41 -2.81 -0.88 -12.79
N GLU A 42 -2.22 -2.03 -12.40
CA GLU A 42 -2.10 -3.19 -13.28
C GLU A 42 -3.46 -3.82 -13.54
N PHE A 43 -3.72 -4.14 -14.80
CA PHE A 43 -4.84 -4.95 -15.21
C PHE A 43 -4.41 -6.03 -16.20
N GLU A 44 -5.27 -7.01 -16.40
CA GLU A 44 -5.03 -8.16 -17.24
C GLU A 44 -5.81 -8.07 -18.56
N GLU A 45 -5.19 -8.52 -19.62
CA GLU A 45 -5.78 -8.69 -20.95
C GLU A 45 -5.55 -10.13 -21.41
N LEU A 46 -6.49 -10.67 -22.17
CA LEU A 46 -6.31 -11.92 -22.90
C LEU A 46 -6.22 -11.61 -24.39
N ASP A 47 -5.19 -12.10 -25.05
CA ASP A 47 -5.10 -12.00 -26.51
C ASP A 47 -6.01 -13.04 -27.21
N ALA A 48 -5.98 -13.05 -28.55
CA ALA A 48 -6.80 -13.93 -29.35
C ALA A 48 -6.51 -15.44 -29.13
N ASP A 49 -5.31 -15.76 -28.64
CA ASP A 49 -4.87 -17.10 -28.32
C ASP A 49 -5.14 -17.49 -26.86
N GLY A 50 -5.75 -16.59 -26.08
CA GLY A 50 -6.04 -16.78 -24.67
C GLY A 50 -4.82 -16.59 -23.75
N VAL A 51 -3.74 -16.03 -24.25
CA VAL A 51 -2.56 -15.73 -23.46
C VAL A 51 -2.79 -14.45 -22.67
N LYS A 52 -2.43 -14.50 -21.37
CA LYS A 52 -2.61 -13.39 -20.45
C LYS A 52 -1.45 -12.41 -20.56
N HIS A 53 -1.78 -11.14 -20.73
CA HIS A 53 -0.86 -10.01 -20.70
C HIS A 53 -1.19 -9.09 -19.54
N TYR A 54 -0.18 -8.37 -19.01
CA TYR A 54 -0.30 -7.46 -17.88
C TYR A 54 0.13 -6.06 -18.30
N HIS A 55 -0.66 -5.06 -17.91
CA HIS A 55 -0.45 -3.68 -18.27
C HIS A 55 -0.58 -2.78 -17.05
N ASP A 56 0.43 -1.98 -16.78
CA ASP A 56 0.39 -0.95 -15.74
C ASP A 56 -0.21 0.35 -16.30
N TYR A 57 -1.46 0.65 -15.94
CA TYR A 57 -2.12 1.91 -16.27
C TYR A 57 -2.27 2.79 -15.03
N TYR A 58 -1.17 3.38 -14.62
CA TYR A 58 -1.12 4.19 -13.41
C TYR A 58 -2.15 5.33 -13.39
N GLU A 59 -2.51 5.88 -14.54
CA GLU A 59 -3.54 6.92 -14.67
C GLU A 59 -4.92 6.52 -14.09
N TYR A 60 -5.20 5.22 -14.04
CA TYR A 60 -6.42 4.63 -13.49
C TYR A 60 -6.23 4.07 -12.09
N SER A 61 -5.03 4.20 -11.51
CA SER A 61 -4.77 3.74 -10.16
C SER A 61 -5.48 4.62 -9.11
N TRP A 62 -5.69 4.05 -7.94
CA TRP A 62 -6.25 4.79 -6.80
C TRP A 62 -5.37 5.99 -6.40
N GLY A 63 -4.05 5.89 -6.59
CA GLY A 63 -3.11 6.99 -6.36
C GLY A 63 -3.40 8.19 -7.25
N GLN A 64 -3.65 7.96 -8.53
CA GLN A 64 -4.04 9.02 -9.47
C GLN A 64 -5.47 9.52 -9.25
N TYR A 65 -6.36 8.67 -8.76
CA TYR A 65 -7.67 9.13 -8.31
C TYR A 65 -7.54 10.16 -7.19
N ILE A 66 -6.74 9.86 -6.17
CA ILE A 66 -6.45 10.80 -5.07
C ILE A 66 -5.80 12.08 -5.62
N ALA A 67 -4.84 11.97 -6.54
CA ALA A 67 -4.18 13.13 -7.16
C ALA A 67 -5.20 14.10 -7.78
N ARG A 68 -6.13 13.56 -8.55
CA ARG A 68 -7.19 14.36 -9.20
C ARG A 68 -8.20 14.92 -8.21
N ALA A 69 -8.65 14.11 -7.27
CA ALA A 69 -9.66 14.51 -6.29
C ALA A 69 -9.14 15.57 -5.31
N ALA A 70 -7.91 15.43 -4.84
CA ALA A 70 -7.31 16.32 -3.84
C ALA A 70 -6.46 17.46 -4.43
N GLY A 71 -6.23 17.46 -5.75
CA GLY A 71 -5.39 18.47 -6.41
C GLY A 71 -3.92 18.42 -5.99
N ILE A 72 -3.38 17.20 -5.74
CA ILE A 72 -2.01 16.98 -5.30
C ILE A 72 -1.19 16.22 -6.35
N LYS A 73 0.13 16.27 -6.24
CA LYS A 73 1.01 15.45 -7.08
C LYS A 73 1.25 14.10 -6.42
N VAL A 74 0.94 13.02 -7.13
CA VAL A 74 1.18 11.66 -6.65
C VAL A 74 2.17 10.95 -7.58
N TYR A 75 3.24 10.42 -6.98
CA TYR A 75 4.28 9.66 -7.69
C TYR A 75 4.00 8.16 -7.59
N ASN A 76 4.22 7.46 -8.70
CA ASN A 76 4.18 6.01 -8.74
C ASN A 76 5.54 5.42 -8.33
N PHE A 77 5.60 4.85 -7.14
CA PHE A 77 6.71 4.04 -6.65
C PHE A 77 6.32 2.56 -6.56
N SER A 78 5.40 2.13 -7.43
CA SER A 78 4.81 0.80 -7.44
C SER A 78 5.15 0.04 -8.72
N LYS A 79 5.05 -1.27 -8.70
CA LYS A 79 5.17 -2.14 -9.86
C LYS A 79 4.50 -3.49 -9.61
N GLY A 80 3.90 -4.08 -10.63
CA GLY A 80 3.33 -5.42 -10.57
C GLY A 80 4.29 -6.48 -10.01
N GLY A 81 3.78 -7.37 -9.16
CA GLY A 81 4.55 -8.43 -8.52
C GLY A 81 5.56 -7.97 -7.45
N MET A 82 5.49 -6.73 -6.99
CA MET A 82 6.45 -6.17 -6.03
C MET A 82 6.28 -6.80 -4.63
N THR A 83 7.42 -7.05 -3.97
CA THR A 83 7.51 -7.40 -2.55
C THR A 83 8.34 -6.33 -1.82
N ALA A 84 8.20 -6.23 -0.51
CA ALA A 84 8.99 -5.32 0.31
C ALA A 84 10.50 -5.60 0.17
N LYS A 85 10.88 -6.89 0.14
CA LYS A 85 12.26 -7.32 -0.12
C LYS A 85 12.78 -6.75 -1.44
N ARG A 86 12.11 -7.04 -2.55
CA ARG A 86 12.54 -6.62 -3.87
C ARG A 86 12.55 -5.10 -4.02
N TYR A 87 11.63 -4.42 -3.36
CA TYR A 87 11.60 -2.97 -3.30
C TYR A 87 12.90 -2.41 -2.71
N CYS A 88 13.34 -2.94 -1.55
CA CYS A 88 14.52 -2.48 -0.83
C CYS A 88 15.83 -2.84 -1.54
N GLU A 89 15.95 -4.07 -2.04
CA GLU A 89 17.21 -4.62 -2.55
C GLU A 89 17.51 -4.23 -3.99
N GLU A 90 16.48 -3.94 -4.80
CA GLU A 90 16.67 -3.73 -6.25
C GLU A 90 15.90 -2.51 -6.79
N PHE A 91 14.57 -2.50 -6.59
CA PHE A 91 13.68 -1.67 -7.38
C PHE A 91 13.83 -0.18 -7.08
N ALA A 92 13.81 0.19 -5.82
CA ALA A 92 13.86 1.59 -5.44
C ALA A 92 15.19 2.25 -5.82
N GLU A 93 16.33 1.52 -5.69
CA GLU A 93 17.64 1.99 -6.12
C GLU A 93 17.70 2.14 -7.65
N SER A 94 17.30 1.10 -8.39
CA SER A 94 17.34 1.09 -9.87
C SER A 94 16.48 2.19 -10.50
N ARG A 95 15.49 2.69 -9.78
CA ARG A 95 14.57 3.75 -10.21
C ARG A 95 14.92 5.13 -9.63
N GLY A 96 15.93 5.20 -8.77
CA GLY A 96 16.33 6.44 -8.11
C GLY A 96 15.29 6.96 -7.11
N PHE A 97 14.45 6.11 -6.53
CA PHE A 97 13.39 6.53 -5.62
C PHE A 97 13.90 7.06 -4.28
N TRP A 98 15.16 6.78 -3.95
CA TRP A 98 15.84 7.34 -2.79
C TRP A 98 16.41 8.74 -3.03
N ASN A 99 16.20 9.33 -4.23
CA ASN A 99 16.65 10.68 -4.52
C ASN A 99 15.82 11.71 -3.71
N PRO A 100 16.46 12.58 -2.91
CA PRO A 100 15.78 13.65 -2.17
C PRO A 100 14.90 14.57 -3.01
N GLU A 101 15.18 14.71 -4.31
CA GLU A 101 14.35 15.50 -5.23
C GLU A 101 12.95 14.89 -5.45
N LEU A 102 12.80 13.59 -5.17
CA LEU A 102 11.53 12.87 -5.22
C LEU A 102 10.85 12.75 -3.85
N ALA A 103 11.39 13.43 -2.82
CA ALA A 103 10.84 13.38 -1.48
C ALA A 103 9.39 13.85 -1.43
N CYS A 104 8.55 13.07 -0.75
CA CYS A 104 7.13 13.37 -0.61
C CYS A 104 6.78 13.75 0.84
N GLN A 105 5.73 14.54 1.00
CA GLN A 105 5.18 14.87 2.31
C GLN A 105 4.43 13.70 2.94
N ALA A 106 3.88 12.82 2.09
CA ALA A 106 3.21 11.61 2.51
C ALA A 106 3.62 10.43 1.63
N TYR A 107 3.61 9.23 2.22
CA TYR A 107 3.80 7.97 1.51
C TYR A 107 2.71 6.99 1.91
N THR A 108 2.19 6.27 0.93
CA THR A 108 1.40 5.07 1.19
C THR A 108 2.27 3.85 0.95
N ILE A 109 2.13 2.81 1.76
CA ILE A 109 2.79 1.53 1.55
C ILE A 109 1.70 0.45 1.49
N ALA A 110 1.50 -0.10 0.30
CA ALA A 110 0.51 -1.13 -0.01
C ALA A 110 1.22 -2.36 -0.59
N LEU A 111 2.11 -2.94 0.20
CA LEU A 111 2.78 -4.22 -0.03
C LEU A 111 2.18 -5.26 0.92
N ALA A 112 2.41 -6.50 0.72
CA ALA A 112 2.09 -7.70 1.46
C ALA A 112 1.45 -8.79 0.58
N CYS A 113 0.66 -8.43 -0.43
CA CYS A 113 -0.06 -9.42 -1.26
C CYS A 113 0.87 -10.44 -1.90
N ASN A 114 2.03 -9.99 -2.38
CA ASN A 114 3.07 -10.88 -2.90
C ASN A 114 3.99 -11.42 -1.80
N ASP A 115 4.26 -10.62 -0.77
CA ASP A 115 5.19 -10.98 0.31
C ASP A 115 4.77 -12.25 1.03
N VAL A 116 3.47 -12.42 1.35
CA VAL A 116 2.94 -13.61 2.03
C VAL A 116 3.19 -14.92 1.28
N ASN A 117 3.51 -14.84 -0.02
CA ASN A 117 3.82 -15.98 -0.86
C ASN A 117 5.32 -16.31 -0.91
N HIS A 118 6.21 -15.35 -0.62
CA HIS A 118 7.61 -15.41 -1.03
C HIS A 118 8.62 -15.22 0.08
N ILE A 119 8.25 -14.58 1.21
CA ILE A 119 9.17 -14.28 2.29
C ILE A 119 8.59 -14.63 3.65
N GLU A 120 9.46 -14.83 4.63
CA GLU A 120 9.06 -14.98 6.02
C GLU A 120 8.46 -13.67 6.53
N LEU A 121 7.34 -13.76 7.26
CA LEU A 121 6.66 -12.57 7.75
C LEU A 121 7.43 -11.88 8.87
N GLY A 122 8.05 -12.64 9.79
CA GLY A 122 8.75 -12.09 10.96
C GLY A 122 7.80 -11.37 11.92
N SER A 123 8.33 -10.39 12.62
CA SER A 123 7.60 -9.55 13.56
C SER A 123 8.18 -8.14 13.62
N ALA A 124 7.48 -7.21 14.25
CA ALA A 124 8.00 -5.85 14.46
C ALA A 124 9.32 -5.82 15.27
N ASP A 125 9.66 -6.87 16.02
CA ASP A 125 10.95 -6.98 16.73
C ASP A 125 12.13 -7.25 15.79
N ASP A 126 11.89 -7.53 14.54
CA ASP A 126 12.92 -7.65 13.50
C ASP A 126 13.44 -6.29 13.00
N ILE A 127 12.87 -5.19 13.50
CA ILE A 127 13.20 -3.82 13.12
C ILE A 127 14.07 -3.19 14.21
N ASP A 128 15.30 -2.82 13.85
CA ASP A 128 16.16 -1.93 14.63
C ASP A 128 15.89 -0.48 14.20
N VAL A 129 15.12 0.24 15.00
CA VAL A 129 14.73 1.65 14.68
C VAL A 129 15.92 2.63 14.71
N SER A 130 17.09 2.22 15.19
CA SER A 130 18.31 3.04 15.20
C SER A 130 19.14 2.91 13.93
N ASP A 131 19.11 1.76 13.26
CA ASP A 131 19.85 1.50 12.04
C ASP A 131 19.15 0.41 11.20
N TRP A 132 18.59 0.80 10.07
CA TRP A 132 17.88 -0.14 9.18
C TRP A 132 18.76 -1.26 8.60
N HIS A 133 20.10 -1.11 8.60
CA HIS A 133 21.01 -2.16 8.15
C HIS A 133 20.98 -3.38 9.07
N ASN A 134 20.55 -3.22 10.31
CA ASN A 134 20.39 -4.28 11.30
C ASN A 134 19.03 -4.99 11.22
N ASN A 135 18.11 -4.51 10.40
CA ASN A 135 16.81 -5.15 10.25
C ASN A 135 16.97 -6.58 9.71
N LYS A 136 16.19 -7.51 10.25
CA LYS A 136 16.23 -8.88 9.75
C LYS A 136 15.59 -8.96 8.35
N PRO A 137 15.99 -9.96 7.52
CA PRO A 137 15.49 -10.11 6.16
C PRO A 137 14.07 -10.76 6.13
N THR A 138 13.13 -10.20 6.87
CA THR A 138 11.73 -10.59 6.95
C THR A 138 10.82 -9.51 6.34
N PHE A 139 9.55 -9.83 6.09
CA PHE A 139 8.58 -8.83 5.63
C PHE A 139 8.55 -7.62 6.56
N ALA A 140 8.47 -7.84 7.88
CA ALA A 140 8.49 -6.77 8.87
C ALA A 140 9.76 -5.91 8.79
N GLY A 141 10.93 -6.56 8.69
CA GLY A 141 12.22 -5.87 8.60
C GLY A 141 12.35 -5.01 7.34
N TYR A 142 11.92 -5.52 6.18
CA TYR A 142 11.91 -4.74 4.93
C TYR A 142 10.88 -3.59 4.97
N TYR A 143 9.73 -3.81 5.60
CA TYR A 143 8.73 -2.73 5.78
C TYR A 143 9.30 -1.58 6.63
N GLY A 144 9.98 -1.93 7.73
CA GLY A 144 10.70 -0.96 8.56
C GLY A 144 11.80 -0.23 7.78
N GLN A 145 12.58 -0.95 6.97
CA GLN A 145 13.63 -0.37 6.13
C GLN A 145 13.08 0.67 5.14
N ILE A 146 11.95 0.40 4.49
CA ILE A 146 11.30 1.36 3.57
C ILE A 146 10.98 2.66 4.33
N ILE A 147 10.34 2.56 5.49
CA ILE A 147 9.95 3.73 6.29
C ILE A 147 11.20 4.51 6.73
N MET A 148 12.21 3.83 7.25
CA MET A 148 13.42 4.47 7.77
C MET A 148 14.19 5.19 6.67
N ARG A 149 14.40 4.57 5.50
CA ARG A 149 15.09 5.21 4.37
C ARG A 149 14.36 6.45 3.86
N TYR A 150 13.03 6.45 3.77
CA TYR A 150 12.29 7.65 3.41
C TYR A 150 12.30 8.71 4.53
N LYS A 151 12.37 8.32 5.80
CA LYS A 151 12.54 9.27 6.91
C LYS A 151 13.93 9.92 6.93
N GLU A 152 14.97 9.27 6.45
CA GLU A 152 16.30 9.90 6.24
C GLU A 152 16.21 11.03 5.21
N ILE A 153 15.42 10.85 4.15
CA ILE A 153 15.24 11.83 3.08
C ILE A 153 14.27 12.94 3.50
N GLN A 154 13.17 12.58 4.14
CA GLN A 154 12.11 13.48 4.58
C GLN A 154 11.66 13.13 6.00
N PRO A 155 12.34 13.63 7.05
CA PRO A 155 12.06 13.25 8.44
C PRO A 155 10.63 13.53 8.92
N LYS A 156 9.97 14.49 8.30
CA LYS A 156 8.58 14.88 8.63
C LYS A 156 7.52 14.22 7.76
N ALA A 157 7.90 13.29 6.89
CA ALA A 157 6.95 12.58 6.06
C ALA A 157 5.93 11.79 6.91
N ARG A 158 4.71 11.71 6.39
CA ARG A 158 3.63 10.88 6.96
C ARG A 158 3.55 9.59 6.18
N PHE A 159 3.42 8.47 6.88
CA PHE A 159 3.27 7.15 6.28
C PHE A 159 1.89 6.60 6.55
N PHE A 160 1.27 6.05 5.52
CA PHE A 160 -0.02 5.40 5.58
C PHE A 160 0.16 3.95 5.11
N LEU A 161 0.13 3.02 6.05
CA LEU A 161 0.35 1.59 5.80
C LEU A 161 -1.00 0.92 5.56
N LEU A 162 -1.17 0.31 4.39
CA LEU A 162 -2.41 -0.36 4.03
C LEU A 162 -2.34 -1.83 4.47
N THR A 163 -3.29 -2.29 5.27
CA THR A 163 -3.41 -3.72 5.59
C THR A 163 -3.93 -4.49 4.38
N LEU A 164 -3.64 -5.79 4.34
CA LEU A 164 -4.04 -6.67 3.25
C LEU A 164 -5.51 -7.11 3.43
N PRO A 165 -6.40 -6.79 2.49
CA PRO A 165 -7.80 -7.23 2.58
C PRO A 165 -7.97 -8.73 2.39
N HIS A 166 -8.93 -9.32 3.09
CA HIS A 166 -9.35 -10.69 2.81
C HIS A 166 -9.88 -10.83 1.37
N GLY A 167 -9.57 -11.96 0.74
CA GLY A 167 -10.01 -12.27 -0.61
C GLY A 167 -9.10 -11.76 -1.73
N PHE A 168 -8.11 -10.92 -1.44
CA PHE A 168 -7.11 -10.48 -2.43
C PHE A 168 -6.00 -11.51 -2.64
N ASN A 169 -5.72 -12.34 -1.65
CA ASN A 169 -4.81 -13.47 -1.78
C ASN A 169 -5.51 -14.76 -1.32
N SER A 170 -6.03 -15.53 -2.28
CA SER A 170 -6.74 -16.78 -1.97
C SER A 170 -5.81 -17.94 -1.65
N LYS A 171 -4.56 -17.90 -2.13
CA LYS A 171 -3.59 -19.01 -1.95
C LYS A 171 -3.03 -19.09 -0.53
N ASN A 172 -2.91 -17.95 0.15
CA ASN A 172 -2.39 -17.84 1.50
C ASN A 172 -3.33 -17.01 2.39
N ALA A 173 -4.62 -17.36 2.34
CA ALA A 173 -5.65 -16.65 3.10
C ALA A 173 -5.39 -16.66 4.62
N ASP A 174 -4.74 -17.70 5.12
CA ASP A 174 -4.31 -17.87 6.52
C ASP A 174 -3.20 -16.88 6.93
N LYS A 175 -2.45 -16.35 5.97
CA LYS A 175 -1.38 -15.35 6.23
C LYS A 175 -1.85 -13.90 6.15
N VAL A 176 -3.07 -13.64 5.69
CA VAL A 176 -3.61 -12.28 5.53
C VAL A 176 -3.66 -11.54 6.88
N SER A 177 -4.32 -12.13 7.88
CA SER A 177 -4.43 -11.50 9.20
C SER A 177 -3.09 -11.40 9.94
N PRO A 178 -2.19 -12.41 9.93
CA PRO A 178 -0.84 -12.24 10.45
C PRO A 178 -0.06 -11.10 9.78
N ALA A 179 -0.07 -10.98 8.45
CA ALA A 179 0.60 -9.90 7.74
C ALA A 179 -0.01 -8.52 8.09
N SER A 180 -1.32 -8.43 8.15
CA SER A 180 -2.02 -7.20 8.53
C SER A 180 -1.73 -6.79 9.98
N GLN A 181 -1.60 -7.76 10.90
CA GLN A 181 -1.20 -7.46 12.28
C GLN A 181 0.23 -6.91 12.33
N ILE A 182 1.16 -7.51 11.58
CA ILE A 182 2.54 -6.99 11.48
C ILE A 182 2.55 -5.54 10.96
N ILE A 183 1.75 -5.22 9.96
CA ILE A 183 1.63 -3.84 9.44
C ILE A 183 1.19 -2.88 10.55
N ARG A 184 0.24 -3.26 11.40
CA ARG A 184 -0.19 -2.45 12.56
C ARG A 184 0.94 -2.28 13.57
N ASP A 185 1.62 -3.38 13.92
CA ASP A 185 2.72 -3.36 14.88
C ASP A 185 3.91 -2.55 14.37
N VAL A 186 4.21 -2.59 13.07
CA VAL A 186 5.20 -1.74 12.41
C VAL A 186 4.81 -0.27 12.49
N ALA A 187 3.54 0.06 12.23
CA ALA A 187 3.08 1.44 12.31
C ALA A 187 3.27 2.03 13.71
N ASP A 188 3.08 1.24 14.75
CA ASP A 188 3.23 1.65 16.15
C ASP A 188 4.71 1.93 16.53
N LYS A 189 5.67 1.40 15.78
CA LYS A 189 7.11 1.66 16.02
C LYS A 189 7.59 3.03 15.53
N PHE A 190 6.86 3.67 14.63
CA PHE A 190 7.33 4.89 13.97
C PHE A 190 6.40 6.07 14.20
N GLU A 191 6.96 7.18 14.62
CA GLU A 191 6.23 8.45 14.69
C GLU A 191 5.73 8.86 13.29
N TRP A 192 4.54 9.47 13.21
CA TRP A 192 3.91 9.92 11.98
C TRP A 192 3.57 8.79 10.98
N THR A 193 3.35 7.61 11.50
CA THR A 193 2.97 6.43 10.72
C THR A 193 1.59 5.94 11.17
N TYR A 194 0.69 5.72 10.21
CA TYR A 194 -0.73 5.46 10.43
C TYR A 194 -1.15 4.23 9.63
N VAL A 195 -2.18 3.54 10.09
CA VAL A 195 -2.74 2.38 9.40
C VAL A 195 -4.01 2.76 8.66
N VAL A 196 -4.08 2.41 7.38
CA VAL A 196 -5.32 2.34 6.60
C VAL A 196 -5.78 0.89 6.63
N ASP A 197 -6.72 0.58 7.55
CA ASP A 197 -7.07 -0.80 7.89
C ASP A 197 -8.10 -1.40 6.93
N LEU A 198 -7.65 -1.76 5.72
CA LEU A 198 -8.49 -2.36 4.69
C LEU A 198 -8.97 -3.77 5.08
N GLU A 199 -8.19 -4.53 5.86
CA GLU A 199 -8.63 -5.83 6.37
C GLU A 199 -9.92 -5.71 7.17
N ARG A 200 -10.04 -4.64 7.97
CA ARG A 200 -11.17 -4.44 8.87
C ARG A 200 -12.35 -3.73 8.21
N TYR A 201 -12.08 -2.83 7.28
CA TYR A 201 -13.07 -1.87 6.81
C TYR A 201 -13.45 -2.01 5.33
N LEU A 202 -12.71 -2.78 4.53
CA LEU A 202 -13.11 -3.05 3.15
C LEU A 202 -14.37 -3.92 3.14
N PRO A 203 -15.31 -3.68 2.20
CA PRO A 203 -16.42 -4.61 1.98
C PRO A 203 -15.92 -6.03 1.68
N PRO A 204 -16.71 -7.07 2.01
CA PRO A 204 -16.35 -8.44 1.66
C PRO A 204 -16.06 -8.58 0.17
N VAL A 205 -14.94 -9.24 -0.16
CA VAL A 205 -14.55 -9.53 -1.55
C VAL A 205 -15.27 -10.82 -1.99
N ASP A 206 -16.58 -10.74 -2.07
CA ASP A 206 -17.47 -11.80 -2.51
C ASP A 206 -17.65 -11.80 -4.04
N ASP A 207 -18.55 -12.65 -4.55
CA ASP A 207 -18.81 -12.76 -6.00
C ASP A 207 -19.41 -11.48 -6.58
N ASP A 208 -20.21 -10.73 -5.81
CA ASP A 208 -20.76 -9.44 -6.27
C ASP A 208 -19.66 -8.39 -6.38
N PHE A 209 -18.81 -8.29 -5.36
CA PHE A 209 -17.64 -7.41 -5.40
C PHE A 209 -16.73 -7.74 -6.59
N ARG A 210 -16.41 -9.03 -6.81
CA ARG A 210 -15.57 -9.46 -7.93
C ARG A 210 -16.19 -9.13 -9.28
N ARG A 211 -17.46 -9.38 -9.46
CA ARG A 211 -18.17 -9.08 -10.72
C ARG A 211 -18.15 -7.59 -11.05
N ARG A 212 -18.18 -6.71 -10.05
CA ARG A 212 -18.23 -5.25 -10.24
C ARG A 212 -16.86 -4.61 -10.38
N PHE A 213 -15.89 -5.10 -9.62
CA PHE A 213 -14.64 -4.39 -9.36
C PHE A 213 -13.38 -5.12 -9.84
N TYR A 214 -13.52 -6.33 -10.36
CA TYR A 214 -12.39 -7.07 -10.92
C TYR A 214 -12.43 -7.13 -12.45
N LEU A 215 -11.24 -7.23 -13.04
CA LEU A 215 -10.98 -7.60 -14.42
C LEU A 215 -9.85 -8.64 -14.40
N GLY A 216 -10.20 -9.92 -14.58
CA GLY A 216 -9.26 -11.01 -14.37
C GLY A 216 -8.88 -11.16 -12.89
N GLY A 217 -7.62 -11.17 -12.56
CA GLY A 217 -7.09 -11.28 -11.20
C GLY A 217 -6.86 -9.95 -10.47
N HIS A 218 -7.05 -8.82 -11.16
CA HIS A 218 -6.81 -7.48 -10.65
C HIS A 218 -8.08 -6.62 -10.62
N LEU A 219 -8.00 -5.50 -9.94
CA LEU A 219 -9.10 -4.55 -9.90
C LEU A 219 -9.25 -3.84 -11.25
N ASN A 220 -10.48 -3.57 -11.64
CA ASN A 220 -10.78 -2.68 -12.76
C ASN A 220 -10.72 -1.20 -12.32
N ALA A 221 -10.96 -0.27 -13.25
CA ALA A 221 -10.90 1.16 -12.94
C ALA A 221 -11.91 1.62 -11.87
N ALA A 222 -13.00 0.90 -11.66
CA ALA A 222 -13.99 1.21 -10.62
C ALA A 222 -13.57 0.66 -9.24
N GLY A 223 -12.79 -0.44 -9.22
CA GLY A 223 -12.24 -1.05 -8.01
C GLY A 223 -11.06 -0.31 -7.46
#